data_de76bf0df36c0376cdf6dbf23352a4cd
#
_entry.id   de76bf0df36c0376cdf6dbf23352a4cd
#
_cell.length_a   1.000
_cell.length_b   1.000
_cell.length_c   1.000
_cell.angle_alpha   90.00
_cell.angle_beta   90.00
_cell.angle_gamma   90.00
#
_symmetry.space_group_name_H-M   'P 1'
#
loop_
_entity.id
_entity.type
_entity.pdbx_description
1 polymer ?
#
loop_
_entity_poly.entity_id
_entity_poly.type
_entity_poly.pdbx_seq_one_letter_code
_entity_poly.pdbx_strand_id
1 'polypeptide(L)'
;MARPKKSEAPDLADRVNLTAGAIERLTCPAGKQQAFMRDSEAPGLRVRVTAAGAKSFVYEAKLNRQTIRRTIGDVKLWSIEQARTEARRLAVVLDNGQDPREIERQQQADKTAAKATAAVQAMTVGEVWAVYLEARRPHWGARHYADHVKLVQVGGEVSKRGTRGRGVTVAGPLHPLMGLALRDLTAPVIEAWAAREAQTRPTSARLAWRCLKAFLSWCAEQPEYAPVLPSVNPAKTKKAREALGKAKAKDDSLLKEQLPAWFAAVHSIGNPTVAAYLQTLLLTGARPGEVLAMRWDDLNTQWKGLTIRDKVEGERVIPLTPYVWHLLAA
;
A
#
# COMPACT_ATOMS: atom_id res chain seq x y z
N MET A 1 -68.88 -51.71 -0.23
CA MET A 1 -68.04 -50.50 -0.43
C MET A 1 -67.05 -50.41 0.72
N ALA A 2 -65.76 -50.67 0.46
CA ALA A 2 -64.70 -50.62 1.45
C ALA A 2 -64.28 -49.15 1.65
N ARG A 3 -64.27 -48.65 2.89
CA ARG A 3 -63.76 -47.30 3.26
C ARG A 3 -62.28 -47.18 2.87
N PRO A 4 -61.83 -46.09 2.24
CA PRO A 4 -60.44 -45.87 1.99
C PRO A 4 -59.70 -45.72 3.33
N LYS A 5 -58.61 -46.53 3.51
CA LYS A 5 -57.70 -46.40 4.65
C LYS A 5 -57.14 -44.97 4.69
N LYS A 6 -57.39 -44.26 5.80
CA LYS A 6 -56.70 -43.04 6.14
C LYS A 6 -55.21 -43.29 6.13
N SER A 7 -54.44 -42.69 5.20
CA SER A 7 -52.99 -42.78 5.22
C SER A 7 -52.50 -42.10 6.50
N GLU A 8 -52.04 -42.90 7.45
CA GLU A 8 -51.32 -42.38 8.63
C GLU A 8 -50.14 -41.55 8.16
N ALA A 9 -49.99 -40.34 8.74
CA ALA A 9 -48.81 -39.57 8.51
C ALA A 9 -47.58 -40.39 8.93
N PRO A 10 -46.51 -40.48 8.10
CA PRO A 10 -45.34 -41.30 8.42
C PRO A 10 -44.73 -40.88 9.75
N ASP A 11 -44.41 -41.90 10.60
CA ASP A 11 -43.70 -41.64 11.84
C ASP A 11 -42.31 -41.05 11.47
N LEU A 12 -42.08 -39.82 11.90
CA LEU A 12 -40.83 -39.09 11.60
C LEU A 12 -39.59 -39.71 12.26
N ALA A 13 -39.75 -40.72 13.10
CA ALA A 13 -38.67 -41.45 13.75
C ALA A 13 -38.12 -42.55 12.83
N ASP A 14 -38.97 -43.10 11.94
CA ASP A 14 -38.60 -44.21 11.06
C ASP A 14 -37.80 -43.73 9.82
N ARG A 15 -36.97 -44.65 9.30
CA ARG A 15 -36.32 -44.45 8.01
C ARG A 15 -37.26 -44.83 6.87
N VAL A 16 -37.45 -43.90 5.95
CA VAL A 16 -38.38 -44.03 4.83
C VAL A 16 -37.60 -43.92 3.51
N ASN A 17 -37.93 -44.74 2.51
CA ASN A 17 -37.38 -44.47 1.18
C ASN A 17 -37.96 -43.10 0.69
N LEU A 18 -37.05 -42.15 0.47
CA LEU A 18 -37.45 -40.81 0.01
C LEU A 18 -37.98 -40.89 -1.41
N THR A 19 -39.21 -40.46 -1.60
CA THR A 19 -39.84 -40.27 -2.90
C THR A 19 -40.35 -38.81 -3.02
N ALA A 20 -40.50 -38.30 -4.22
CA ALA A 20 -41.02 -36.98 -4.46
C ALA A 20 -42.36 -36.72 -3.74
N GLY A 21 -43.27 -37.69 -3.84
CA GLY A 21 -44.57 -37.61 -3.18
C GLY A 21 -44.52 -37.67 -1.64
N ALA A 22 -43.53 -38.38 -1.06
CA ALA A 22 -43.31 -38.38 0.39
C ALA A 22 -42.76 -37.02 0.86
N ILE A 23 -41.84 -36.45 0.11
CA ILE A 23 -41.29 -35.11 0.39
C ILE A 23 -42.37 -34.05 0.24
N GLU A 24 -43.23 -34.12 -0.76
CA GLU A 24 -44.30 -33.17 -0.98
C GLU A 24 -45.30 -33.17 0.18
N ARG A 25 -45.67 -34.34 0.70
CA ARG A 25 -46.61 -34.48 1.84
C ARG A 25 -45.99 -34.17 3.19
N LEU A 26 -44.67 -34.01 3.30
CA LEU A 26 -44.03 -33.73 4.56
C LEU A 26 -44.40 -32.33 5.04
N THR A 27 -44.99 -32.26 6.22
CA THR A 27 -45.37 -31.02 6.90
C THR A 27 -44.71 -30.91 8.27
N CYS A 28 -44.46 -29.72 8.74
CA CYS A 28 -43.95 -29.48 10.09
C CYS A 28 -45.13 -29.61 11.08
N PRO A 29 -45.05 -30.49 12.11
CA PRO A 29 -46.09 -30.60 13.12
C PRO A 29 -46.32 -29.28 13.86
N ALA A 30 -47.57 -29.05 14.25
CA ALA A 30 -47.95 -27.86 15.02
C ALA A 30 -47.11 -27.78 16.33
N GLY A 31 -46.62 -26.60 16.63
CA GLY A 31 -45.78 -26.35 17.80
C GLY A 31 -44.28 -26.66 17.64
N LYS A 32 -43.87 -27.23 16.48
CA LYS A 32 -42.43 -27.43 16.17
C LYS A 32 -41.95 -26.41 15.15
N GLN A 33 -40.71 -25.94 15.30
CA GLN A 33 -40.12 -25.04 14.34
C GLN A 33 -39.61 -25.78 13.10
N GLN A 34 -39.26 -27.07 13.22
CA GLN A 34 -38.77 -27.91 12.12
C GLN A 34 -39.05 -29.40 12.42
N ALA A 35 -39.14 -30.17 11.35
CA ALA A 35 -39.24 -31.64 11.41
C ALA A 35 -38.33 -32.28 10.37
N PHE A 36 -37.95 -33.56 10.57
CA PHE A 36 -37.02 -34.29 9.73
C PHE A 36 -37.56 -35.63 9.32
N MET A 37 -37.49 -35.96 8.05
CA MET A 37 -37.74 -37.32 7.49
C MET A 37 -36.39 -37.91 7.16
N ARG A 38 -36.11 -39.15 7.59
CA ARG A 38 -34.81 -39.85 7.40
C ARG A 38 -34.88 -40.76 6.19
N ASP A 39 -33.84 -40.73 5.37
CA ASP A 39 -33.72 -41.65 4.23
C ASP A 39 -33.28 -43.06 4.70
N SER A 40 -33.86 -44.08 4.07
CA SER A 40 -33.50 -45.50 4.31
C SER A 40 -32.28 -45.94 3.51
N GLU A 41 -31.98 -45.31 2.34
CA GLU A 41 -30.94 -45.74 1.41
C GLU A 41 -29.61 -45.02 1.62
N ALA A 42 -29.63 -43.78 2.11
CA ALA A 42 -28.41 -43.02 2.44
C ALA A 42 -28.39 -42.69 3.92
N PRO A 43 -27.66 -43.41 4.76
CA PRO A 43 -27.55 -43.14 6.18
C PRO A 43 -27.07 -41.71 6.41
N GLY A 44 -27.75 -40.99 7.31
CA GLY A 44 -27.44 -39.60 7.61
C GLY A 44 -28.21 -38.57 6.74
N LEU A 45 -28.71 -38.95 5.57
CA LEU A 45 -29.53 -38.06 4.76
C LEU A 45 -30.93 -37.88 5.38
N ARG A 46 -31.39 -36.66 5.40
CA ARG A 46 -32.71 -36.26 5.89
C ARG A 46 -33.31 -35.16 5.03
N VAL A 47 -34.60 -35.11 4.98
CA VAL A 47 -35.33 -33.93 4.50
C VAL A 47 -35.83 -33.13 5.72
N ARG A 48 -35.41 -31.93 5.81
CA ARG A 48 -35.87 -30.96 6.82
C ARG A 48 -37.06 -30.18 6.24
N VAL A 49 -38.12 -30.02 7.01
CA VAL A 49 -39.20 -29.08 6.76
C VAL A 49 -39.27 -28.07 7.89
N THR A 50 -39.38 -26.78 7.57
CA THR A 50 -39.59 -25.71 8.56
C THR A 50 -41.05 -25.41 8.80
N ALA A 51 -41.39 -24.69 9.87
CA ALA A 51 -42.76 -24.23 10.14
C ALA A 51 -43.34 -23.41 8.99
N ALA A 52 -42.52 -22.68 8.23
CA ALA A 52 -42.89 -21.93 7.03
C ALA A 52 -43.07 -22.79 5.78
N GLY A 53 -42.90 -24.14 5.87
CA GLY A 53 -43.07 -25.08 4.76
C GLY A 53 -41.86 -25.21 3.84
N ALA A 54 -40.76 -24.52 4.08
CA ALA A 54 -39.54 -24.67 3.30
C ALA A 54 -38.88 -26.03 3.55
N LYS A 55 -38.49 -26.73 2.47
CA LYS A 55 -37.93 -28.08 2.52
C LYS A 55 -36.50 -28.11 1.98
N SER A 56 -35.59 -28.78 2.69
CA SER A 56 -34.21 -28.93 2.28
C SER A 56 -33.66 -30.30 2.62
N PHE A 57 -32.75 -30.81 1.76
CA PHE A 57 -31.94 -31.96 2.08
C PHE A 57 -30.86 -31.58 3.07
N VAL A 58 -30.70 -32.38 4.11
CA VAL A 58 -29.74 -32.17 5.19
C VAL A 58 -29.02 -33.50 5.47
N TYR A 59 -27.73 -33.46 5.58
CA TYR A 59 -26.94 -34.57 6.10
C TYR A 59 -26.66 -34.35 7.59
N GLU A 60 -26.82 -35.42 8.40
CA GLU A 60 -26.54 -35.41 9.82
C GLU A 60 -25.83 -36.67 10.24
N ALA A 61 -24.66 -36.53 10.85
CA ALA A 61 -23.87 -37.63 11.39
C ALA A 61 -23.15 -37.17 12.68
N LYS A 62 -22.51 -38.14 13.37
CA LYS A 62 -21.69 -37.82 14.56
C LYS A 62 -20.22 -37.98 14.22
N LEU A 63 -19.42 -36.97 14.58
CA LEU A 63 -17.97 -37.02 14.59
C LEU A 63 -17.50 -36.67 16.00
N ASN A 64 -16.61 -37.51 16.58
CA ASN A 64 -16.07 -37.27 17.93
C ASN A 64 -17.14 -36.94 19.01
N ARG A 65 -18.26 -37.69 19.00
CA ARG A 65 -19.45 -37.47 19.88
C ARG A 65 -20.24 -36.22 19.60
N GLN A 66 -19.82 -35.36 18.66
CA GLN A 66 -20.56 -34.15 18.25
C GLN A 66 -21.45 -34.44 17.04
N THR A 67 -22.66 -33.89 17.05
CA THR A 67 -23.56 -33.99 15.91
C THR A 67 -23.20 -32.90 14.89
N ILE A 68 -22.77 -33.34 13.69
CA ILE A 68 -22.53 -32.48 12.55
C ILE A 68 -23.76 -32.52 11.67
N ARG A 69 -24.32 -31.34 11.38
CA ARG A 69 -25.45 -31.18 10.47
C ARG A 69 -25.06 -30.28 9.33
N ARG A 70 -25.27 -30.75 8.10
CA ARG A 70 -24.95 -30.06 6.86
C ARG A 70 -26.18 -29.95 5.97
N THR A 71 -26.55 -28.74 5.54
CA THR A 71 -27.57 -28.55 4.51
C THR A 71 -26.95 -28.82 3.15
N ILE A 72 -27.53 -29.73 2.38
CA ILE A 72 -27.12 -30.05 1.01
C ILE A 72 -27.74 -29.06 0.04
N GLY A 73 -29.07 -28.87 0.11
CA GLY A 73 -29.73 -27.92 -0.76
C GLY A 73 -31.27 -27.97 -0.66
N ASP A 74 -31.93 -27.08 -1.39
CA ASP A 74 -33.39 -27.05 -1.52
C ASP A 74 -33.88 -28.27 -2.34
N VAL A 75 -34.98 -28.89 -1.89
CA VAL A 75 -35.56 -30.07 -2.58
C VAL A 75 -36.10 -29.75 -3.99
N LYS A 76 -36.30 -28.47 -4.33
CA LYS A 76 -36.68 -28.02 -5.67
C LYS A 76 -35.53 -27.98 -6.64
N LEU A 77 -34.31 -27.81 -6.15
CA LEU A 77 -33.08 -27.68 -6.95
C LEU A 77 -32.24 -28.95 -7.01
N TRP A 78 -32.38 -29.84 -6.02
CA TRP A 78 -31.64 -31.06 -5.89
C TRP A 78 -32.56 -32.25 -6.10
N SER A 79 -32.14 -33.21 -6.95
CA SER A 79 -32.82 -34.50 -7.00
C SER A 79 -32.48 -35.38 -5.79
N ILE A 80 -33.33 -36.36 -5.50
CA ILE A 80 -33.09 -37.31 -4.39
C ILE A 80 -31.77 -38.04 -4.58
N GLU A 81 -31.47 -38.47 -5.81
CA GLU A 81 -30.23 -39.23 -6.12
C GLU A 81 -28.99 -38.32 -5.98
N GLN A 82 -29.07 -37.08 -6.38
CA GLN A 82 -27.97 -36.10 -6.14
C GLN A 82 -27.76 -35.91 -4.64
N ALA A 83 -28.83 -35.77 -3.86
CA ALA A 83 -28.74 -35.63 -2.40
C ALA A 83 -28.14 -36.88 -1.74
N ARG A 84 -28.51 -38.09 -2.21
CA ARG A 84 -27.91 -39.35 -1.75
C ARG A 84 -26.42 -39.44 -2.08
N THR A 85 -26.05 -39.07 -3.29
CA THR A 85 -24.64 -39.04 -3.72
C THR A 85 -23.82 -38.09 -2.83
N GLU A 86 -24.32 -36.89 -2.59
CA GLU A 86 -23.65 -35.94 -1.73
C GLU A 86 -23.60 -36.41 -0.26
N ALA A 87 -24.66 -37.03 0.23
CA ALA A 87 -24.68 -37.60 1.58
C ALA A 87 -23.61 -38.69 1.75
N ARG A 88 -23.45 -39.58 0.73
CA ARG A 88 -22.39 -40.60 0.73
C ARG A 88 -20.99 -39.96 0.70
N ARG A 89 -20.80 -38.90 -0.08
CA ARG A 89 -19.53 -38.14 -0.11
C ARG A 89 -19.19 -37.55 1.25
N LEU A 90 -20.18 -36.93 1.91
CA LEU A 90 -20.02 -36.37 3.25
C LEU A 90 -19.74 -37.44 4.31
N ALA A 91 -20.35 -38.65 4.16
CA ALA A 91 -20.07 -39.77 5.03
C ALA A 91 -18.59 -40.19 4.96
N VAL A 92 -18.03 -40.35 3.76
CA VAL A 92 -16.61 -40.67 3.57
C VAL A 92 -15.67 -39.64 4.19
N VAL A 93 -15.99 -38.35 4.05
CA VAL A 93 -15.20 -37.27 4.67
C VAL A 93 -15.17 -37.40 6.19
N LEU A 94 -16.33 -37.69 6.80
CA LEU A 94 -16.43 -37.86 8.25
C LEU A 94 -15.78 -39.13 8.74
N ASP A 95 -15.88 -40.22 7.99
CA ASP A 95 -15.22 -41.52 8.29
C ASP A 95 -13.67 -41.37 8.26
N ASN A 96 -13.15 -40.49 7.42
CA ASN A 96 -11.75 -40.05 7.42
C ASN A 96 -11.39 -39.11 8.59
N GLY A 97 -12.30 -38.85 9.52
CA GLY A 97 -12.08 -38.00 10.67
C GLY A 97 -12.07 -36.50 10.40
N GLN A 98 -12.49 -36.08 9.21
CA GLN A 98 -12.49 -34.68 8.79
C GLN A 98 -13.88 -34.03 8.94
N ASP A 99 -13.94 -32.83 9.52
CA ASP A 99 -15.19 -32.07 9.55
C ASP A 99 -15.35 -31.27 8.23
N PRO A 100 -16.43 -31.55 7.45
CA PRO A 100 -16.70 -30.82 6.21
C PRO A 100 -16.77 -29.29 6.38
N ARG A 101 -17.17 -28.82 7.56
CA ARG A 101 -17.24 -27.38 7.85
C ARG A 101 -15.85 -26.74 7.99
N GLU A 102 -14.88 -27.49 8.49
CA GLU A 102 -13.48 -27.04 8.58
C GLU A 102 -12.83 -27.00 7.21
N ILE A 103 -13.06 -28.01 6.39
CA ILE A 103 -12.58 -28.05 5.00
C ILE A 103 -13.08 -26.85 4.22
N GLU A 104 -14.40 -26.53 4.33
CA GLU A 104 -14.97 -25.36 3.63
C GLU A 104 -14.45 -24.04 4.17
N ARG A 105 -14.27 -23.95 5.47
CA ARG A 105 -13.70 -22.75 6.11
C ARG A 105 -12.27 -22.51 5.62
N GLN A 106 -11.48 -23.58 5.52
CA GLN A 106 -10.12 -23.49 4.98
C GLN A 106 -10.14 -23.11 3.50
N GLN A 107 -10.97 -23.75 2.68
CA GLN A 107 -11.10 -23.40 1.26
C GLN A 107 -11.54 -21.95 1.05
N GLN A 108 -12.43 -21.45 1.89
CA GLN A 108 -12.87 -20.06 1.81
C GLN A 108 -11.76 -19.10 2.25
N ALA A 109 -11.00 -19.45 3.29
CA ALA A 109 -9.84 -18.69 3.72
C ALA A 109 -8.76 -18.65 2.62
N ASP A 110 -8.47 -19.80 2.01
CA ASP A 110 -7.51 -19.92 0.90
C ASP A 110 -7.96 -19.08 -0.32
N LYS A 111 -9.23 -19.13 -0.69
CA LYS A 111 -9.79 -18.30 -1.78
C LYS A 111 -9.68 -16.82 -1.47
N THR A 112 -9.96 -16.43 -0.23
CA THR A 112 -9.86 -15.03 0.21
C THR A 112 -8.41 -14.56 0.21
N ALA A 113 -7.49 -15.38 0.72
CA ALA A 113 -6.05 -15.11 0.69
C ALA A 113 -5.52 -15.00 -0.76
N ALA A 114 -5.91 -15.93 -1.64
CA ALA A 114 -5.54 -15.91 -3.06
C ALA A 114 -6.06 -14.64 -3.76
N LYS A 115 -7.30 -14.21 -3.46
CA LYS A 115 -7.87 -12.98 -4.01
C LYS A 115 -7.14 -11.73 -3.50
N ALA A 116 -6.79 -11.69 -2.22
CA ALA A 116 -6.00 -10.60 -1.64
C ALA A 116 -4.60 -10.53 -2.28
N THR A 117 -3.92 -11.67 -2.43
CA THR A 117 -2.61 -11.75 -3.10
C THR A 117 -2.69 -11.27 -4.55
N ALA A 118 -3.71 -11.70 -5.29
CA ALA A 118 -3.91 -11.27 -6.67
C ALA A 118 -4.16 -9.75 -6.77
N ALA A 119 -4.91 -9.18 -5.83
CA ALA A 119 -5.16 -7.74 -5.77
C ALA A 119 -3.85 -6.95 -5.54
N VAL A 120 -3.01 -7.38 -4.60
CA VAL A 120 -1.70 -6.76 -4.35
C VAL A 120 -0.77 -6.91 -5.55
N GLN A 121 -0.77 -8.06 -6.22
CA GLN A 121 0.01 -8.28 -7.45
C GLN A 121 -0.41 -7.36 -8.61
N ALA A 122 -1.66 -6.92 -8.64
CA ALA A 122 -2.17 -6.00 -9.64
C ALA A 122 -1.92 -4.52 -9.30
N MET A 123 -1.56 -4.20 -8.05
CA MET A 123 -1.31 -2.81 -7.64
C MET A 123 -0.16 -2.18 -8.42
N THR A 124 -0.40 -0.96 -8.86
CA THR A 124 0.62 -0.16 -9.56
C THR A 124 1.63 0.43 -8.57
N VAL A 125 2.82 0.72 -9.07
CA VAL A 125 3.86 1.45 -8.31
C VAL A 125 3.31 2.78 -7.80
N GLY A 126 2.49 3.48 -8.59
CA GLY A 126 1.89 4.77 -8.21
C GLY A 126 0.92 4.68 -7.05
N GLU A 127 0.07 3.66 -7.01
CA GLU A 127 -0.84 3.40 -5.89
C GLU A 127 -0.07 3.12 -4.60
N VAL A 128 0.93 2.25 -4.66
CA VAL A 128 1.77 1.92 -3.49
C VAL A 128 2.65 3.11 -3.08
N TRP A 129 3.12 3.92 -4.05
CA TRP A 129 3.86 5.15 -3.76
C TRP A 129 3.01 6.16 -2.98
N ALA A 130 1.72 6.30 -3.30
CA ALA A 130 0.82 7.17 -2.56
C ALA A 130 0.66 6.72 -1.09
N VAL A 131 0.51 5.42 -0.86
CA VAL A 131 0.48 4.83 0.50
C VAL A 131 1.79 5.10 1.24
N TYR A 132 2.94 4.91 0.57
CA TYR A 132 4.25 5.20 1.13
C TYR A 132 4.40 6.67 1.54
N LEU A 133 3.95 7.62 0.71
CA LEU A 133 4.00 9.05 1.02
C LEU A 133 3.24 9.36 2.32
N GLU A 134 2.02 8.86 2.46
CA GLU A 134 1.20 9.11 3.65
C GLU A 134 1.79 8.43 4.90
N ALA A 135 2.27 7.20 4.79
CA ALA A 135 2.91 6.49 5.89
C ALA A 135 4.19 7.19 6.40
N ARG A 136 4.95 7.83 5.49
CA ARG A 136 6.21 8.48 5.83
C ARG A 136 6.08 9.97 6.15
N ARG A 137 4.98 10.59 5.79
CA ARG A 137 4.71 12.03 5.97
C ARG A 137 4.98 12.54 7.40
N PRO A 138 4.58 11.87 8.48
CA PRO A 138 4.85 12.33 9.86
C PRO A 138 6.34 12.41 10.21
N HIS A 139 7.18 11.67 9.49
CA HIS A 139 8.62 11.57 9.76
C HIS A 139 9.46 12.48 8.87
N TRP A 140 8.82 13.21 7.92
CA TRP A 140 9.52 14.00 6.93
C TRP A 140 9.28 15.50 7.10
N GLY A 141 10.31 16.28 6.88
CA GLY A 141 10.14 17.73 6.72
C GLY A 141 9.40 18.06 5.43
N ALA A 142 8.71 19.21 5.41
CA ALA A 142 7.87 19.65 4.29
C ALA A 142 8.58 19.60 2.91
N ARG A 143 9.86 19.99 2.87
CA ARG A 143 10.65 19.99 1.63
C ARG A 143 10.90 18.56 1.12
N HIS A 144 11.22 17.64 2.02
CA HIS A 144 11.48 16.24 1.66
C HIS A 144 10.21 15.57 1.09
N TYR A 145 9.07 15.80 1.73
CA TYR A 145 7.76 15.37 1.22
C TYR A 145 7.47 15.96 -0.17
N ALA A 146 7.64 17.28 -0.32
CA ALA A 146 7.42 17.96 -1.60
C ALA A 146 8.33 17.43 -2.72
N ASP A 147 9.57 17.08 -2.41
CA ASP A 147 10.49 16.47 -3.38
C ASP A 147 9.97 15.10 -3.84
N HIS A 148 9.47 14.24 -2.93
CA HIS A 148 8.88 12.95 -3.29
C HIS A 148 7.64 13.09 -4.18
N VAL A 149 6.76 14.06 -3.89
CA VAL A 149 5.59 14.36 -4.72
C VAL A 149 6.02 14.80 -6.13
N LYS A 150 7.03 15.67 -6.23
CA LYS A 150 7.53 16.15 -7.54
C LYS A 150 8.18 15.06 -8.39
N LEU A 151 8.76 14.03 -7.76
CA LEU A 151 9.39 12.93 -8.49
C LEU A 151 8.42 12.12 -9.34
N VAL A 152 7.13 12.12 -8.99
CA VAL A 152 6.08 11.33 -9.64
C VAL A 152 5.04 12.16 -10.39
N GLN A 153 5.14 13.48 -10.36
CA GLN A 153 4.18 14.38 -11.02
C GLN A 153 4.08 14.10 -12.53
N VAL A 154 2.88 14.24 -13.07
CA VAL A 154 2.60 14.04 -14.51
C VAL A 154 3.26 15.13 -15.37
N GLY A 155 3.34 16.37 -14.87
CA GLY A 155 3.78 17.53 -15.64
C GLY A 155 2.66 18.11 -16.53
N GLY A 156 3.02 19.08 -17.37
CA GLY A 156 2.06 19.73 -18.27
C GLY A 156 1.28 20.89 -17.64
N GLU A 157 1.39 21.13 -16.34
CA GLU A 157 0.76 22.26 -15.66
C GLU A 157 1.51 23.55 -15.95
N VAL A 158 0.78 24.67 -15.94
CA VAL A 158 1.40 26.01 -16.09
C VAL A 158 2.37 26.25 -14.94
N SER A 159 3.61 26.58 -15.27
CA SER A 159 4.63 26.85 -14.28
C SER A 159 4.37 28.17 -13.55
N LYS A 160 4.31 28.14 -12.21
CA LYS A 160 4.15 29.33 -11.36
C LYS A 160 5.40 30.24 -11.32
N ARG A 161 6.55 29.75 -11.78
CA ARG A 161 7.81 30.51 -11.88
C ARG A 161 8.26 30.50 -13.33
N GLY A 162 8.73 31.64 -13.83
CA GLY A 162 9.31 31.74 -15.14
C GLY A 162 10.42 30.69 -15.31
N THR A 163 10.17 29.64 -16.08
CA THR A 163 11.08 28.56 -16.35
C THR A 163 11.72 28.76 -17.72
N ARG A 164 12.51 29.83 -17.90
CA ARG A 164 13.36 30.04 -19.07
C ARG A 164 12.77 29.48 -20.40
N GLY A 165 11.53 29.91 -20.72
CA GLY A 165 10.87 29.59 -21.99
C GLY A 165 10.04 28.29 -22.05
N ARG A 166 9.94 27.51 -20.97
CA ARG A 166 9.14 26.26 -21.04
C ARG A 166 7.66 26.44 -20.71
N GLY A 167 7.25 27.44 -19.97
CA GLY A 167 5.84 27.74 -19.63
C GLY A 167 5.08 26.66 -18.83
N VAL A 168 5.50 25.40 -18.90
CA VAL A 168 4.83 24.24 -18.29
C VAL A 168 5.82 23.40 -17.47
N THR A 169 5.29 22.69 -16.49
CA THR A 169 6.04 21.74 -15.68
C THR A 169 6.38 20.48 -16.48
N VAL A 170 7.52 19.87 -16.19
CA VAL A 170 7.96 18.62 -16.81
C VAL A 170 7.60 17.45 -15.89
N ALA A 171 7.22 16.32 -16.48
CA ALA A 171 6.95 15.09 -15.73
C ALA A 171 8.13 14.71 -14.81
N GLY A 172 7.80 14.23 -13.62
CA GLY A 172 8.78 13.77 -12.65
C GLY A 172 9.60 12.58 -13.18
N PRO A 173 10.84 12.40 -12.72
CA PRO A 173 11.70 11.33 -13.23
C PRO A 173 11.18 9.92 -12.95
N LEU A 174 10.39 9.71 -11.89
CA LEU A 174 9.78 8.43 -11.58
C LEU A 174 8.41 8.23 -12.25
N HIS A 175 7.82 9.29 -12.82
CA HIS A 175 6.51 9.20 -13.45
C HIS A 175 6.35 8.02 -14.44
N PRO A 176 7.35 7.71 -15.31
CA PRO A 176 7.23 6.59 -16.25
C PRO A 176 7.12 5.21 -15.58
N LEU A 177 7.51 5.09 -14.30
CA LEU A 177 7.43 3.84 -13.55
C LEU A 177 6.10 3.68 -12.81
N MET A 178 5.34 4.77 -12.64
CA MET A 178 4.14 4.77 -11.77
C MET A 178 2.99 3.91 -12.29
N GLY A 179 2.88 3.73 -13.60
CA GLY A 179 1.86 2.89 -14.22
C GLY A 179 2.19 1.40 -14.26
N LEU A 180 3.41 1.00 -13.89
CA LEU A 180 3.79 -0.41 -13.86
C LEU A 180 3.19 -1.11 -12.64
N ALA A 181 2.86 -2.40 -12.76
CA ALA A 181 2.56 -3.19 -11.58
C ALA A 181 3.83 -3.32 -10.70
N LEU A 182 3.64 -3.32 -9.37
CA LEU A 182 4.78 -3.35 -8.43
C LEU A 182 5.71 -4.55 -8.68
N ARG A 183 5.15 -5.71 -9.01
CA ARG A 183 5.89 -6.93 -9.36
C ARG A 183 6.78 -6.79 -10.59
N ASP A 184 6.41 -5.88 -11.50
CA ASP A 184 7.12 -5.68 -12.78
C ASP A 184 8.27 -4.66 -12.65
N LEU A 185 8.43 -4.06 -11.47
CA LEU A 185 9.52 -3.13 -11.16
C LEU A 185 10.82 -3.91 -10.88
N THR A 186 11.31 -4.58 -11.90
CA THR A 186 12.50 -5.44 -11.84
C THR A 186 13.81 -4.68 -12.04
N ALA A 187 14.94 -5.32 -11.74
CA ALA A 187 16.25 -4.72 -11.93
C ALA A 187 16.51 -4.24 -13.38
N PRO A 188 16.22 -5.01 -14.45
CA PRO A 188 16.37 -4.54 -15.82
C PRO A 188 15.54 -3.29 -16.15
N VAL A 189 14.29 -3.21 -15.64
CA VAL A 189 13.41 -2.05 -15.84
C VAL A 189 14.01 -0.80 -15.20
N ILE A 190 14.52 -0.92 -13.97
CA ILE A 190 15.15 0.19 -13.25
C ILE A 190 16.45 0.61 -13.90
N GLU A 191 17.26 -0.32 -14.39
CA GLU A 191 18.51 -0.04 -15.11
C GLU A 191 18.26 0.72 -16.43
N ALA A 192 17.28 0.28 -17.21
CA ALA A 192 16.86 0.96 -18.43
C ALA A 192 16.33 2.38 -18.14
N TRP A 193 15.52 2.53 -17.09
CA TRP A 193 15.08 3.82 -16.61
C TRP A 193 16.25 4.71 -16.19
N ALA A 194 17.20 4.19 -15.40
CA ALA A 194 18.35 4.94 -14.92
C ALA A 194 19.22 5.44 -16.08
N ALA A 195 19.50 4.60 -17.08
CA ALA A 195 20.27 4.95 -18.25
C ALA A 195 19.62 6.09 -19.05
N ARG A 196 18.29 6.02 -19.26
CA ARG A 196 17.53 7.07 -19.97
C ARG A 196 17.51 8.39 -19.21
N GLU A 197 17.19 8.37 -17.91
CA GLU A 197 17.10 9.56 -17.09
C GLU A 197 18.46 10.25 -16.86
N ALA A 198 19.53 9.47 -16.81
CA ALA A 198 20.90 10.00 -16.66
C ALA A 198 21.34 10.88 -17.83
N GLN A 199 20.83 10.62 -19.04
CA GLN A 199 21.18 11.40 -20.24
C GLN A 199 20.56 12.80 -20.21
N THR A 200 19.32 12.91 -19.71
CA THR A 200 18.55 14.17 -19.78
C THR A 200 18.63 15.01 -18.51
N ARG A 201 18.62 14.39 -17.35
CA ARG A 201 18.57 15.07 -16.04
C ARG A 201 19.28 14.31 -14.92
N PRO A 202 20.62 14.15 -15.02
CA PRO A 202 21.40 13.26 -14.14
C PRO A 202 21.27 13.57 -12.65
N THR A 203 21.15 14.84 -12.28
CA THR A 203 21.00 15.24 -10.86
C THR A 203 19.66 14.82 -10.29
N SER A 204 18.57 15.05 -11.03
CA SER A 204 17.23 14.64 -10.63
C SER A 204 17.09 13.12 -10.64
N ALA A 205 17.71 12.43 -11.61
CA ALA A 205 17.72 10.98 -11.69
C ALA A 205 18.42 10.33 -10.49
N ARG A 206 19.55 10.89 -10.04
CA ARG A 206 20.22 10.43 -8.81
C ARG A 206 19.38 10.59 -7.54
N LEU A 207 18.65 11.71 -7.42
CA LEU A 207 17.72 11.91 -6.32
C LEU A 207 16.59 10.89 -6.39
N ALA A 208 15.95 10.77 -7.55
CA ALA A 208 14.87 9.83 -7.81
C ALA A 208 15.26 8.38 -7.49
N TRP A 209 16.44 7.97 -7.92
CA TRP A 209 16.98 6.64 -7.62
C TRP A 209 17.17 6.40 -6.10
N ARG A 210 17.64 7.40 -5.36
CA ARG A 210 17.75 7.28 -3.89
C ARG A 210 16.39 7.09 -3.24
N CYS A 211 15.39 7.89 -3.67
CA CYS A 211 14.03 7.79 -3.17
C CYS A 211 13.37 6.47 -3.57
N LEU A 212 13.58 5.99 -4.80
CA LEU A 212 13.10 4.69 -5.27
C LEU A 212 13.69 3.52 -4.46
N LYS A 213 14.99 3.58 -4.12
CA LYS A 213 15.60 2.57 -3.23
C LYS A 213 14.97 2.54 -1.84
N ALA A 214 14.72 3.73 -1.26
CA ALA A 214 14.08 3.85 0.03
C ALA A 214 12.64 3.32 0.00
N PHE A 215 11.89 3.66 -1.04
CA PHE A 215 10.54 3.15 -1.29
C PHE A 215 10.51 1.62 -1.36
N LEU A 216 11.36 1.02 -2.20
CA LEU A 216 11.41 -0.45 -2.34
C LEU A 216 11.89 -1.15 -1.06
N SER A 217 12.76 -0.52 -0.29
CA SER A 217 13.15 -1.06 1.03
C SER A 217 11.96 -1.01 2.01
N TRP A 218 11.20 0.09 2.00
CA TRP A 218 9.99 0.20 2.80
C TRP A 218 8.94 -0.84 2.39
N CYS A 219 8.71 -1.04 1.08
CA CYS A 219 7.78 -2.07 0.58
C CYS A 219 8.20 -3.48 1.04
N ALA A 220 9.50 -3.78 1.07
CA ALA A 220 10.02 -5.07 1.54
C ALA A 220 9.80 -5.31 3.05
N GLU A 221 9.59 -4.26 3.83
CA GLU A 221 9.27 -4.33 5.26
C GLU A 221 7.77 -4.48 5.53
N GLN A 222 6.91 -4.24 4.52
CA GLN A 222 5.46 -4.37 4.67
C GLN A 222 4.99 -5.79 4.32
N PRO A 223 4.28 -6.49 5.22
CA PRO A 223 3.78 -7.85 4.97
C PRO A 223 2.93 -7.98 3.70
N GLU A 224 2.25 -6.91 3.31
CA GLU A 224 1.38 -6.86 2.14
C GLU A 224 2.18 -6.87 0.84
N TYR A 225 3.30 -6.14 0.76
CA TYR A 225 4.08 -5.93 -0.47
C TYR A 225 5.31 -6.83 -0.57
N ALA A 226 5.86 -7.29 0.56
CA ALA A 226 7.06 -8.12 0.59
C ALA A 226 6.96 -9.37 -0.31
N PRO A 227 5.82 -10.10 -0.36
CA PRO A 227 5.71 -11.30 -1.19
C PRO A 227 5.74 -11.03 -2.71
N VAL A 228 5.50 -9.78 -3.11
CA VAL A 228 5.42 -9.38 -4.53
C VAL A 228 6.77 -8.91 -5.07
N LEU A 229 7.68 -8.54 -4.17
CA LEU A 229 8.99 -8.02 -4.51
C LEU A 229 10.06 -9.11 -4.54
N PRO A 230 11.12 -8.92 -5.35
CA PRO A 230 12.33 -9.75 -5.25
C PRO A 230 12.95 -9.65 -3.86
N SER A 231 13.58 -10.74 -3.39
CA SER A 231 14.28 -10.79 -2.09
C SER A 231 15.40 -9.75 -1.96
N VAL A 232 15.99 -9.35 -3.08
CA VAL A 232 16.98 -8.28 -3.15
C VAL A 232 16.35 -7.05 -3.80
N ASN A 233 16.52 -5.89 -3.17
CA ASN A 233 15.99 -4.62 -3.69
C ASN A 233 16.50 -4.37 -5.12
N PRO A 234 15.61 -4.37 -6.14
CA PRO A 234 16.00 -4.32 -7.55
C PRO A 234 16.62 -2.99 -7.98
N ALA A 235 16.53 -1.95 -7.16
CA ALA A 235 17.19 -0.67 -7.42
C ALA A 235 18.64 -0.62 -6.92
N LYS A 236 19.13 -1.64 -6.21
CA LYS A 236 20.51 -1.68 -5.67
C LYS A 236 21.54 -2.30 -6.63
N THR A 237 21.30 -2.28 -7.93
CA THR A 237 22.23 -2.88 -8.90
C THR A 237 23.45 -1.99 -9.15
N LYS A 238 24.60 -2.62 -9.47
CA LYS A 238 25.82 -1.93 -9.86
C LYS A 238 25.62 -1.13 -11.15
N LYS A 239 24.92 -1.70 -12.11
CA LYS A 239 24.66 -1.11 -13.41
C LYS A 239 23.82 0.18 -13.34
N ALA A 240 22.75 0.18 -12.51
CA ALA A 240 21.99 1.42 -12.28
C ALA A 240 22.84 2.52 -11.63
N ARG A 241 23.72 2.16 -10.69
CA ARG A 241 24.66 3.10 -10.06
C ARG A 241 25.64 3.69 -11.04
N GLU A 242 26.21 2.86 -11.91
CA GLU A 242 27.17 3.27 -12.94
C GLU A 242 26.52 4.18 -13.98
N ALA A 243 25.32 3.83 -14.47
CA ALA A 243 24.55 4.65 -15.41
C ALA A 243 24.26 6.07 -14.86
N LEU A 244 23.92 6.18 -13.58
CA LEU A 244 23.63 7.46 -12.94
C LEU A 244 24.89 8.26 -12.60
N GLY A 245 26.04 7.61 -12.48
CA GLY A 245 27.33 8.21 -12.18
C GLY A 245 27.37 8.93 -10.82
N LYS A 246 28.48 9.58 -10.54
CA LYS A 246 28.69 10.42 -9.36
C LYS A 246 28.40 11.88 -9.68
N ALA A 247 27.94 12.64 -8.69
CA ALA A 247 27.90 14.09 -8.79
C ALA A 247 29.35 14.62 -8.89
N LYS A 248 29.62 15.46 -9.88
CA LYS A 248 30.87 16.19 -9.91
C LYS A 248 30.80 17.32 -8.89
N ALA A 249 31.85 17.47 -8.09
CA ALA A 249 32.04 18.68 -7.30
C ALA A 249 32.13 19.88 -8.24
N LYS A 250 31.54 20.99 -7.83
CA LYS A 250 31.76 22.25 -8.54
C LYS A 250 33.10 22.83 -8.07
N ASP A 251 33.85 23.35 -8.98
CA ASP A 251 35.10 24.08 -8.74
C ASP A 251 34.85 25.54 -9.08
N ASP A 252 33.89 26.13 -8.38
CA ASP A 252 33.41 27.50 -8.60
C ASP A 252 33.51 28.36 -7.31
N SER A 253 34.51 28.06 -6.46
CA SER A 253 34.83 28.89 -5.30
C SER A 253 35.50 30.21 -5.71
N LEU A 254 35.17 31.29 -5.01
CA LEU A 254 35.83 32.57 -5.21
C LEU A 254 37.30 32.50 -4.75
N LEU A 255 38.18 32.82 -5.63
CA LEU A 255 39.63 32.95 -5.34
C LEU A 255 39.86 34.36 -4.70
N LYS A 256 40.98 34.47 -3.93
CA LYS A 256 41.33 35.68 -3.24
C LYS A 256 41.47 36.89 -4.20
N GLU A 257 42.03 36.66 -5.38
CA GLU A 257 42.23 37.68 -6.42
C GLU A 257 40.94 38.20 -7.03
N GLN A 258 39.85 37.42 -6.93
CA GLN A 258 38.52 37.74 -7.45
C GLN A 258 37.67 38.56 -6.43
N LEU A 259 38.06 38.59 -5.16
CA LEU A 259 37.29 39.25 -4.10
C LEU A 259 37.10 40.75 -4.36
N PRO A 260 38.07 41.56 -4.78
CA PRO A 260 37.85 43.00 -5.02
C PRO A 260 36.76 43.22 -6.09
N ALA A 261 36.82 42.50 -7.20
CA ALA A 261 35.84 42.62 -8.27
C ALA A 261 34.41 42.14 -7.81
N TRP A 262 34.40 41.08 -7.00
CA TRP A 262 33.14 40.58 -6.42
C TRP A 262 32.51 41.59 -5.47
N PHE A 263 33.26 42.21 -4.56
CA PHE A 263 32.76 43.24 -3.66
C PHE A 263 32.27 44.47 -4.43
N ALA A 264 33.01 44.93 -5.45
CA ALA A 264 32.57 46.03 -6.30
C ALA A 264 31.22 45.72 -6.97
N ALA A 265 31.06 44.51 -7.52
CA ALA A 265 29.81 44.08 -8.12
C ALA A 265 28.66 43.98 -7.09
N VAL A 266 28.92 43.46 -5.90
CA VAL A 266 27.90 43.33 -4.84
C VAL A 266 27.46 44.73 -4.34
N HIS A 267 28.38 45.66 -4.20
CA HIS A 267 28.04 47.03 -3.79
C HIS A 267 27.22 47.79 -4.86
N SER A 268 27.34 47.42 -6.11
CA SER A 268 26.54 48.01 -7.21
C SER A 268 25.11 47.47 -7.28
N ILE A 269 24.75 46.48 -6.45
CA ILE A 269 23.38 45.95 -6.40
C ILE A 269 22.46 47.00 -5.79
N GLY A 270 21.45 47.42 -6.53
CA GLY A 270 20.51 48.49 -6.07
C GLY A 270 19.63 48.08 -4.87
N ASN A 271 19.61 46.79 -4.49
CA ASN A 271 18.92 46.33 -3.31
C ASN A 271 19.91 46.05 -2.16
N PRO A 272 19.93 46.91 -1.10
CA PRO A 272 20.87 46.78 -0.01
C PRO A 272 20.73 45.47 0.77
N THR A 273 19.51 44.93 0.93
CA THR A 273 19.28 43.68 1.62
C THR A 273 19.94 42.50 0.87
N VAL A 274 19.87 42.49 -0.47
CA VAL A 274 20.50 41.44 -1.27
C VAL A 274 22.04 41.59 -1.19
N ALA A 275 22.55 42.83 -1.22
CA ALA A 275 23.99 43.07 -1.07
C ALA A 275 24.49 42.61 0.30
N ALA A 276 23.78 42.98 1.39
CA ALA A 276 24.09 42.54 2.74
C ALA A 276 24.02 41.02 2.91
N TYR A 277 23.00 40.37 2.34
CA TYR A 277 22.86 38.93 2.34
C TYR A 277 24.05 38.21 1.73
N LEU A 278 24.49 38.64 0.54
CA LEU A 278 25.62 38.02 -0.16
C LEU A 278 26.93 38.17 0.61
N GLN A 279 27.16 39.38 1.17
CA GLN A 279 28.35 39.66 1.99
C GLN A 279 28.35 38.84 3.29
N THR A 280 27.19 38.76 3.95
CA THR A 280 27.06 37.95 5.16
C THR A 280 27.35 36.47 4.89
N LEU A 281 26.87 35.92 3.78
CA LEU A 281 27.20 34.54 3.38
C LEU A 281 28.70 34.30 3.23
N LEU A 282 29.37 35.24 2.52
CA LEU A 282 30.81 35.10 2.26
C LEU A 282 31.62 35.23 3.54
N LEU A 283 31.30 36.21 4.37
CA LEU A 283 32.13 36.63 5.53
C LEU A 283 31.88 35.77 6.78
N THR A 284 30.72 35.10 6.88
CA THR A 284 30.40 34.24 8.02
C THR A 284 30.51 32.74 7.68
N GLY A 285 30.53 32.39 6.42
CA GLY A 285 30.47 30.98 5.98
C GLY A 285 29.14 30.28 6.32
N ALA A 286 28.12 31.04 6.69
CA ALA A 286 26.81 30.52 7.01
C ALA A 286 26.10 29.97 5.76
N ARG A 287 25.26 28.95 5.93
CA ARG A 287 24.49 28.41 4.82
C ARG A 287 23.43 29.40 4.32
N PRO A 288 23.08 29.39 3.03
CA PRO A 288 22.08 30.31 2.48
C PRO A 288 20.75 30.34 3.23
N GLY A 289 20.26 29.18 3.67
CA GLY A 289 19.02 29.08 4.44
C GLY A 289 19.14 29.62 5.86
N GLU A 290 20.31 29.57 6.46
CA GLU A 290 20.58 30.11 7.79
C GLU A 290 20.53 31.65 7.75
N VAL A 291 21.20 32.27 6.77
CA VAL A 291 21.18 33.73 6.61
C VAL A 291 19.77 34.23 6.23
N LEU A 292 19.03 33.49 5.40
CA LEU A 292 17.63 33.85 5.06
C LEU A 292 16.67 33.79 6.25
N ALA A 293 16.98 32.96 7.25
CA ALA A 293 16.14 32.73 8.43
C ALA A 293 16.53 33.65 9.61
N MET A 294 17.55 34.52 9.46
CA MET A 294 18.00 35.45 10.51
C MET A 294 16.89 36.38 10.95
N ARG A 295 16.88 36.68 12.22
CA ARG A 295 15.97 37.65 12.89
C ARG A 295 16.81 38.68 13.66
N TRP A 296 16.23 39.82 13.93
CA TRP A 296 16.88 40.86 14.75
C TRP A 296 17.25 40.34 16.15
N ASP A 297 16.46 39.48 16.73
CA ASP A 297 16.72 38.87 18.04
C ASP A 297 17.94 37.93 18.05
N ASP A 298 18.42 37.52 16.84
CA ASP A 298 19.61 36.69 16.71
C ASP A 298 20.91 37.50 16.80
N LEU A 299 20.82 38.85 16.74
CA LEU A 299 21.96 39.76 16.89
C LEU A 299 22.17 40.15 18.35
N ASN A 300 23.31 39.72 18.90
CA ASN A 300 23.71 40.13 20.22
C ASN A 300 24.51 41.45 20.14
N THR A 301 23.91 42.54 20.62
CA THR A 301 24.51 43.90 20.55
C THR A 301 25.70 44.06 21.48
N GLN A 302 25.70 43.38 22.63
CA GLN A 302 26.74 43.46 23.64
C GLN A 302 28.03 42.77 23.17
N TRP A 303 27.91 41.58 22.65
CA TRP A 303 29.05 40.76 22.25
C TRP A 303 29.32 40.76 20.77
N LYS A 304 28.55 41.51 19.98
CA LYS A 304 28.63 41.59 18.51
C LYS A 304 28.65 40.15 17.90
N GLY A 305 27.72 39.33 18.35
CA GLY A 305 27.56 37.93 17.90
C GLY A 305 26.28 37.75 17.13
N LEU A 306 26.26 36.75 16.25
CA LEU A 306 25.10 36.31 15.52
C LEU A 306 24.78 34.88 15.90
N THR A 307 23.58 34.65 16.41
CA THR A 307 23.07 33.30 16.67
C THR A 307 22.50 32.70 15.37
N ILE A 308 23.07 31.61 14.92
CA ILE A 308 22.59 30.87 13.76
C ILE A 308 21.93 29.60 14.24
N ARG A 309 20.69 29.36 13.78
CA ARG A 309 19.96 28.13 14.07
C ARG A 309 20.31 27.10 13.01
N ASP A 310 20.97 26.03 13.46
CA ASP A 310 21.29 24.87 12.63
C ASP A 310 20.24 23.79 12.84
N LYS A 311 19.85 23.13 11.74
CA LYS A 311 18.88 22.02 11.78
C LYS A 311 19.40 20.76 12.49
N VAL A 312 20.72 20.59 12.55
CA VAL A 312 21.38 19.37 13.06
C VAL A 312 21.98 19.59 14.43
N GLU A 313 22.66 20.74 14.63
CA GLU A 313 23.44 21.04 15.83
C GLU A 313 22.70 21.99 16.82
N GLY A 314 21.49 22.42 16.42
CA GLY A 314 20.71 23.37 17.21
C GLY A 314 21.12 24.82 16.95
N GLU A 315 21.75 25.50 17.91
CA GLU A 315 22.16 26.90 17.79
C GLU A 315 23.68 27.03 17.94
N ARG A 316 24.28 27.86 17.08
CA ARG A 316 25.68 28.27 17.21
C ARG A 316 25.80 29.79 17.16
N VAL A 317 26.72 30.34 17.92
CA VAL A 317 27.04 31.77 17.88
C VAL A 317 28.28 32.00 17.03
N ILE A 318 28.16 32.93 16.07
CA ILE A 318 29.26 33.38 15.23
C ILE A 318 29.67 34.78 15.70
N PRO A 319 30.92 34.99 16.12
CA PRO A 319 31.40 36.35 16.38
C PRO A 319 31.47 37.16 15.06
N LEU A 320 30.90 38.34 15.06
CA LEU A 320 30.86 39.21 13.90
C LEU A 320 32.08 40.13 13.87
N THR A 321 32.69 40.26 12.70
CA THR A 321 33.68 41.33 12.48
C THR A 321 33.02 42.69 12.54
N PRO A 322 33.72 43.79 12.85
CA PRO A 322 33.16 45.13 12.86
C PRO A 322 32.43 45.48 11.55
N TYR A 323 32.97 45.04 10.43
CA TYR A 323 32.36 45.27 9.12
C TYR A 323 30.99 44.56 8.98
N VAL A 324 30.91 43.26 9.30
CA VAL A 324 29.65 42.50 9.21
C VAL A 324 28.63 43.01 10.23
N TRP A 325 29.09 43.45 11.42
CA TRP A 325 28.25 44.07 12.41
C TRP A 325 27.58 45.32 11.86
N HIS A 326 28.36 46.27 11.30
CA HIS A 326 27.80 47.47 10.70
C HIS A 326 26.89 47.20 9.51
N LEU A 327 27.23 46.18 8.71
CA LEU A 327 26.43 45.76 7.55
C LEU A 327 25.03 45.28 7.95
N LEU A 328 24.91 44.61 9.11
CA LEU A 328 23.65 44.04 9.59
C LEU A 328 22.89 45.02 10.52
N ALA A 329 23.54 45.98 11.15
CA ALA A 329 22.96 46.92 12.07
C ALA A 329 22.51 48.25 11.40
N ALA A 330 22.91 48.48 10.14
CA ALA A 330 22.51 49.63 9.33
C ALA A 330 21.13 49.38 8.69
#